data_3996e7d603132c3d4405f0b4866082c2
#
_entry.id   3996e7d603132c3d4405f0b4866082c2
#
_cell.length_a   1.000
_cell.length_b   1.000
_cell.length_c   1.000
_cell.angle_alpha   90.00
_cell.angle_beta   90.00
_cell.angle_gamma   90.00
#
_symmetry.space_group_name_H-M   'P 1'
#
loop_
_entity.id
_entity.type
_entity.pdbx_description
1 polymer ?
#
loop_
_entity_poly.entity_id
_entity_poly.type
_entity_poly.pdbx_seq_one_letter_code
_entity_poly.pdbx_strand_id
1 'polypeptide(L)'
;MCKHDVEIWLLTLESILQKKEKYVMICHEIRKGRIFVGKKLIITEKPSVAQDFARVFGVSGRKNGYIENNEFVITWCVGHLVEMVYPEEYDSKYKKWRMEDLPFLPKTYKYGVIDSVKNQYEIVNHMLHRDDIDTVYWAGDSGKEGQTIEENIRNYGGVREGMTELRVWIDSQTDDEIKRGVREAKSMDSYKNLGKSGIMRSIEDYAMGINFSRAMSVKYGKLLNDAVGGGKYVPIAVGRVMTCVLGMVVIREREIRNFVETPFYRVVGSFTDAAILAEWKSVEGSKYFESPLLYKENGFKKEEDANTLIRELEEETAVVKSIEQNVQRKKAPLLFNLAELQAECAKQFKISPDETLKVAQDLYERKLTTYPRTDARVLTTAVAKEKGKNIG
;
A
#
# COMPACT_ATOMS: atom_id res chain seq x y z
N MET A 1 37.32 -1.42 46.10
CA MET A 1 36.69 -0.94 44.82
C MET A 1 37.42 -1.62 43.69
N CYS A 2 36.69 -2.36 42.88
CA CYS A 2 37.25 -3.10 41.75
C CYS A 2 37.60 -2.12 40.62
N LYS A 3 38.62 -2.40 39.82
CA LYS A 3 39.02 -1.54 38.69
C LYS A 3 37.86 -1.21 37.74
N HIS A 4 36.89 -2.10 37.66
CA HIS A 4 35.67 -1.96 36.83
C HIS A 4 34.71 -0.89 37.36
N ASP A 5 34.62 -0.71 38.66
CA ASP A 5 33.76 0.31 39.30
C ASP A 5 34.31 1.73 39.07
N VAL A 6 35.64 1.87 38.97
CA VAL A 6 36.28 3.17 38.71
C VAL A 6 36.10 3.63 37.27
N GLU A 7 36.15 2.69 36.30
CA GLU A 7 35.88 3.00 34.88
C GLU A 7 34.43 3.42 34.64
N ILE A 8 33.47 2.76 35.25
CA ILE A 8 32.04 3.13 35.16
C ILE A 8 31.80 4.52 35.81
N TRP A 9 32.47 4.79 36.93
CA TRP A 9 32.39 6.11 37.57
C TRP A 9 33.02 7.23 36.73
N LEU A 10 34.12 6.99 36.04
CA LEU A 10 34.77 7.94 35.14
C LEU A 10 33.92 8.23 33.93
N LEU A 11 33.35 7.22 33.27
CA LEU A 11 32.43 7.38 32.12
C LEU A 11 31.14 8.14 32.51
N THR A 12 30.65 7.91 33.73
CA THR A 12 29.48 8.63 34.26
C THR A 12 29.80 10.09 34.56
N LEU A 13 30.99 10.36 35.12
CA LEU A 13 31.48 11.72 35.39
C LEU A 13 31.76 12.50 34.11
N GLU A 14 32.34 11.90 33.08
CA GLU A 14 32.53 12.52 31.77
C GLU A 14 31.20 12.87 31.11
N SER A 15 30.23 11.96 31.17
CA SER A 15 28.86 12.23 30.67
C SER A 15 28.15 13.38 31.41
N ILE A 16 28.38 13.48 32.74
CA ILE A 16 27.84 14.56 33.59
C ILE A 16 28.57 15.89 33.30
N LEU A 17 29.88 15.85 33.10
CA LEU A 17 30.68 17.02 32.76
C LEU A 17 30.32 17.56 31.36
N GLN A 18 30.20 16.70 30.36
CA GLN A 18 29.73 17.09 29.01
C GLN A 18 28.33 17.68 29.06
N LYS A 19 27.40 17.12 29.84
CA LYS A 19 26.08 17.72 30.06
C LYS A 19 26.18 19.08 30.76
N LYS A 20 27.08 19.23 31.72
CA LYS A 20 27.27 20.47 32.46
C LYS A 20 27.90 21.56 31.60
N GLU A 21 28.87 21.23 30.74
CA GLU A 21 29.45 22.16 29.78
C GLU A 21 28.41 22.60 28.73
N LYS A 22 27.58 21.67 28.24
CA LYS A 22 26.46 21.98 27.35
C LYS A 22 25.43 22.88 28.03
N TYR A 23 25.14 22.66 29.33
CA TYR A 23 24.26 23.54 30.11
C TYR A 23 24.87 24.93 30.34
N VAL A 24 26.17 25.01 30.62
CA VAL A 24 26.88 26.29 30.81
C VAL A 24 26.95 27.07 29.51
N MET A 25 27.18 26.43 28.38
CA MET A 25 27.11 27.05 27.05
C MET A 25 25.70 27.55 26.75
N ILE A 26 24.67 26.75 26.99
CA ILE A 26 23.27 27.16 26.82
C ILE A 26 22.94 28.37 27.74
N CYS A 27 23.34 28.35 29.00
CA CYS A 27 23.14 29.45 29.91
C CYS A 27 23.93 30.73 29.52
N HIS A 28 25.12 30.58 28.93
CA HIS A 28 25.92 31.67 28.41
C HIS A 28 25.29 32.34 27.17
N GLU A 29 24.76 31.53 26.26
CA GLU A 29 24.04 32.00 25.06
C GLU A 29 22.67 32.58 25.39
N ILE A 30 21.97 32.05 26.40
CA ILE A 30 20.73 32.64 26.95
C ILE A 30 21.01 34.06 27.54
N ARG A 31 22.14 34.23 28.24
CA ARG A 31 22.55 35.57 28.75
C ARG A 31 22.91 36.57 27.67
N LYS A 32 23.31 36.09 26.47
CA LYS A 32 23.60 36.93 25.29
C LYS A 32 22.35 37.25 24.45
N GLY A 33 21.16 36.79 24.83
CA GLY A 33 19.92 36.98 24.06
C GLY A 33 19.86 36.17 22.74
N ARG A 34 20.75 35.18 22.60
CA ARG A 34 20.79 34.28 21.43
C ARG A 34 20.30 32.89 21.82
N ILE A 35 19.00 32.77 22.04
CA ILE A 35 18.37 31.45 21.95
C ILE A 35 18.24 31.21 20.44
N PHE A 36 19.23 30.54 19.85
CA PHE A 36 19.08 29.94 18.53
C PHE A 36 18.19 28.72 18.71
N VAL A 37 16.88 28.92 18.64
CA VAL A 37 15.96 27.81 18.37
C VAL A 37 16.15 27.51 16.91
N GLY A 38 16.71 26.36 16.59
CA GLY A 38 16.91 25.95 15.22
C GLY A 38 15.58 25.82 14.48
N LYS A 39 15.62 25.97 13.19
CA LYS A 39 14.43 25.80 12.33
C LYS A 39 13.98 24.34 12.33
N LYS A 40 12.72 24.15 12.03
CA LYS A 40 12.07 22.85 11.85
C LYS A 40 11.94 22.56 10.36
N LEU A 41 12.53 21.46 9.92
CA LEU A 41 12.41 20.97 8.55
C LEU A 41 11.20 20.04 8.46
N ILE A 42 10.32 20.25 7.48
CA ILE A 42 9.23 19.34 7.15
C ILE A 42 9.48 18.81 5.74
N ILE A 43 9.52 17.49 5.59
CA ILE A 43 9.70 16.81 4.30
C ILE A 43 8.44 16.03 3.99
N THR A 44 7.74 16.39 2.92
CA THR A 44 6.52 15.72 2.47
C THR A 44 6.78 14.83 1.26
N GLU A 45 5.86 13.93 0.95
CA GLU A 45 6.00 13.04 -0.23
C GLU A 45 5.77 13.78 -1.56
N LYS A 46 4.96 14.85 -1.54
CA LYS A 46 4.51 15.56 -2.76
C LYS A 46 4.50 17.07 -2.56
N PRO A 47 4.71 17.84 -3.65
CA PRO A 47 4.68 19.30 -3.60
C PRO A 47 3.34 19.89 -3.11
N SER A 48 2.21 19.27 -3.46
CA SER A 48 0.87 19.71 -3.03
C SER A 48 0.72 19.65 -1.50
N VAL A 49 1.18 18.57 -0.89
CA VAL A 49 1.16 18.38 0.57
C VAL A 49 2.06 19.41 1.26
N ALA A 50 3.24 19.69 0.69
CA ALA A 50 4.14 20.75 1.21
C ALA A 50 3.46 22.13 1.24
N GLN A 51 2.66 22.44 0.22
CA GLN A 51 1.89 23.70 0.17
C GLN A 51 0.80 23.74 1.25
N ASP A 52 0.15 22.63 1.56
CA ASP A 52 -0.82 22.55 2.66
C ASP A 52 -0.15 22.78 4.01
N PHE A 53 0.99 22.15 4.28
CA PHE A 53 1.78 22.41 5.49
C PHE A 53 2.23 23.88 5.55
N ALA A 54 2.74 24.43 4.44
CA ALA A 54 3.15 25.83 4.37
C ALA A 54 2.00 26.80 4.70
N ARG A 55 0.83 26.55 4.16
CA ARG A 55 -0.38 27.33 4.44
C ARG A 55 -0.78 27.22 5.92
N VAL A 56 -0.79 26.02 6.47
CA VAL A 56 -1.21 25.76 7.86
C VAL A 56 -0.28 26.41 8.87
N PHE A 57 1.02 26.45 8.59
CA PHE A 57 2.05 27.05 9.45
C PHE A 57 2.45 28.47 9.04
N GLY A 58 1.75 29.07 8.06
CA GLY A 58 1.99 30.47 7.65
C GLY A 58 3.37 30.68 7.01
N VAL A 59 3.89 29.69 6.30
CA VAL A 59 5.19 29.75 5.63
C VAL A 59 4.99 30.18 4.17
N SER A 60 5.52 31.35 3.77
CA SER A 60 5.25 31.92 2.44
C SER A 60 6.50 32.19 1.59
N GLY A 61 7.68 32.11 2.15
CA GLY A 61 8.96 32.40 1.46
C GLY A 61 9.33 31.31 0.45
N ARG A 62 8.77 31.37 -0.76
CA ARG A 62 9.06 30.39 -1.85
C ARG A 62 10.50 30.50 -2.35
N LYS A 63 11.14 29.36 -2.44
CA LYS A 63 12.46 29.14 -3.02
C LYS A 63 12.38 28.02 -4.07
N ASN A 64 13.48 27.76 -4.75
CA ASN A 64 13.55 26.61 -5.66
C ASN A 64 13.56 25.31 -4.85
N GLY A 65 12.50 24.49 -4.97
CA GLY A 65 12.37 23.19 -4.33
C GLY A 65 12.03 23.21 -2.83
N TYR A 66 11.78 24.37 -2.19
CA TYR A 66 11.35 24.46 -0.80
C TYR A 66 10.65 25.79 -0.48
N ILE A 67 10.03 25.88 0.69
CA ILE A 67 9.37 27.09 1.22
C ILE A 67 9.94 27.33 2.61
N GLU A 68 10.25 28.57 2.98
CA GLU A 68 10.97 28.86 4.22
C GLU A 68 10.49 30.15 4.87
N ASN A 69 10.48 30.15 6.22
CA ASN A 69 10.41 31.37 7.05
C ASN A 69 11.43 31.27 8.20
N ASN A 70 11.29 32.08 9.23
CA ASN A 70 12.22 32.07 10.36
C ASN A 70 12.12 30.84 11.26
N GLU A 71 11.02 30.08 11.23
CA GLU A 71 10.77 28.94 12.10
C GLU A 71 10.78 27.60 11.32
N PHE A 72 10.25 27.59 10.09
CA PHE A 72 10.07 26.39 9.30
C PHE A 72 10.79 26.44 7.95
N VAL A 73 11.31 25.29 7.54
CA VAL A 73 11.70 24.96 6.18
C VAL A 73 10.83 23.79 5.73
N ILE A 74 10.14 23.92 4.61
CA ILE A 74 9.26 22.89 4.08
C ILE A 74 9.72 22.51 2.69
N THR A 75 10.10 21.26 2.50
CA THR A 75 10.48 20.69 1.21
C THR A 75 9.68 19.42 0.93
N TRP A 76 9.89 18.81 -0.22
CA TRP A 76 9.08 17.68 -0.66
C TRP A 76 9.89 16.70 -1.49
N CYS A 77 9.40 15.47 -1.55
CA CYS A 77 9.77 14.49 -2.54
C CYS A 77 8.83 14.61 -3.76
N VAL A 78 9.12 13.87 -4.80
CA VAL A 78 8.24 13.69 -5.97
C VAL A 78 7.98 12.19 -6.18
N GLY A 79 7.68 11.49 -5.09
CA GLY A 79 7.75 10.05 -4.94
C GLY A 79 9.16 9.63 -4.53
N HIS A 80 9.64 8.48 -5.03
CA HIS A 80 11.00 8.02 -4.74
C HIS A 80 12.05 8.97 -5.32
N LEU A 81 13.03 9.35 -4.51
CA LEU A 81 14.22 10.11 -4.92
C LEU A 81 15.45 9.20 -5.03
N VAL A 82 15.42 8.07 -4.32
CA VAL A 82 16.51 7.10 -4.23
C VAL A 82 15.94 5.70 -4.47
N GLU A 83 16.61 4.91 -5.29
CA GLU A 83 16.24 3.54 -5.61
C GLU A 83 17.45 2.60 -5.64
N MET A 84 17.24 1.30 -5.69
CA MET A 84 18.31 0.33 -5.89
C MET A 84 18.84 0.43 -7.31
N VAL A 85 20.18 0.52 -7.44
CA VAL A 85 20.84 0.63 -8.75
C VAL A 85 20.78 -0.69 -9.51
N TYR A 86 20.81 -0.62 -10.84
CA TYR A 86 20.81 -1.81 -11.69
C TYR A 86 22.11 -2.63 -11.53
N PRO A 87 22.09 -3.94 -11.87
CA PRO A 87 23.24 -4.82 -11.72
C PRO A 87 24.51 -4.35 -12.41
N GLU A 88 24.42 -3.62 -13.53
CA GLU A 88 25.54 -3.03 -14.24
C GLU A 88 26.35 -2.01 -13.42
N GLU A 89 25.78 -1.40 -12.40
CA GLU A 89 26.46 -0.52 -11.44
C GLU A 89 27.27 -1.28 -10.39
N TYR A 90 27.09 -2.60 -10.32
CA TYR A 90 27.93 -3.48 -9.50
C TYR A 90 29.12 -4.01 -10.29
N ASP A 91 28.88 -4.43 -11.55
CA ASP A 91 29.89 -4.93 -12.48
C ASP A 91 29.36 -4.79 -13.91
N SER A 92 30.16 -4.20 -14.78
CA SER A 92 29.84 -3.98 -16.20
C SER A 92 29.46 -5.25 -16.98
N LYS A 93 29.89 -6.44 -16.51
CA LYS A 93 29.49 -7.73 -17.12
C LYS A 93 27.98 -7.92 -17.14
N TYR A 94 27.24 -7.39 -16.15
CA TYR A 94 25.79 -7.48 -16.08
C TYR A 94 25.02 -6.60 -17.08
N LYS A 95 25.73 -5.76 -17.84
CA LYS A 95 25.15 -4.96 -18.93
C LYS A 95 24.62 -5.88 -20.05
N LYS A 96 25.31 -7.00 -20.29
CA LYS A 96 24.85 -8.05 -21.22
C LYS A 96 24.17 -9.15 -20.41
N TRP A 97 22.90 -9.39 -20.69
CA TRP A 97 22.12 -10.40 -19.97
C TRP A 97 22.49 -11.81 -20.41
N ARG A 98 22.91 -12.66 -19.49
CA ARG A 98 23.32 -14.06 -19.70
C ARG A 98 22.76 -14.92 -18.60
N MET A 99 22.45 -16.20 -18.91
CA MET A 99 21.97 -17.18 -17.92
C MET A 99 23.02 -17.51 -16.86
N GLU A 100 24.29 -17.55 -17.25
CA GLU A 100 25.42 -17.87 -16.37
C GLU A 100 25.68 -16.83 -15.27
N ASP A 101 25.18 -15.59 -15.47
CA ASP A 101 25.31 -14.50 -14.50
C ASP A 101 24.13 -14.45 -13.50
N LEU A 102 23.21 -15.40 -13.56
CA LEU A 102 22.05 -15.48 -12.68
C LEU A 102 22.19 -16.64 -11.70
N PRO A 103 21.64 -16.53 -10.47
CA PRO A 103 20.92 -15.36 -9.95
C PRO A 103 21.85 -14.22 -9.52
N PHE A 104 21.47 -12.97 -9.79
CA PHE A 104 22.10 -11.80 -9.23
C PHE A 104 21.54 -11.53 -7.84
N LEU A 105 22.30 -11.84 -6.79
CA LEU A 105 21.95 -11.66 -5.38
C LEU A 105 23.15 -11.04 -4.65
N PRO A 106 23.31 -9.71 -4.66
CA PRO A 106 24.43 -9.06 -4.02
C PRO A 106 24.35 -9.17 -2.49
N LYS A 107 25.47 -9.28 -1.81
CA LYS A 107 25.53 -9.29 -0.34
C LYS A 107 25.01 -7.96 0.26
N THR A 108 25.26 -6.86 -0.43
CA THR A 108 24.80 -5.52 -0.05
C THR A 108 24.15 -4.86 -1.25
N TYR A 109 22.93 -4.40 -1.08
CA TYR A 109 22.22 -3.67 -2.11
C TYR A 109 22.70 -2.22 -2.16
N LYS A 110 23.15 -1.78 -3.32
CA LYS A 110 23.54 -0.40 -3.59
C LYS A 110 22.32 0.42 -3.97
N TYR A 111 22.28 1.64 -3.49
CA TYR A 111 21.28 2.62 -3.82
C TYR A 111 21.89 3.77 -4.62
N GLY A 112 21.09 4.45 -5.41
CA GLY A 112 21.46 5.62 -6.18
C GLY A 112 20.32 6.60 -6.30
N VAL A 113 20.64 7.84 -6.60
CA VAL A 113 19.66 8.89 -6.88
C VAL A 113 19.05 8.65 -8.26
N ILE A 114 17.74 8.76 -8.35
CA ILE A 114 17.01 8.67 -9.62
C ILE A 114 17.32 9.91 -10.46
N ASP A 115 17.86 9.74 -11.67
CA ASP A 115 18.36 10.83 -12.52
C ASP A 115 17.32 11.92 -12.79
N SER A 116 16.06 11.54 -13.05
CA SER A 116 14.98 12.48 -13.38
C SER A 116 14.60 13.40 -12.22
N VAL A 117 14.97 13.08 -10.99
CA VAL A 117 14.62 13.84 -9.76
C VAL A 117 15.84 14.27 -8.96
N LYS A 118 17.02 14.19 -9.55
CA LYS A 118 18.30 14.51 -8.92
C LYS A 118 18.33 15.90 -8.29
N ASN A 119 17.83 16.91 -8.97
CA ASN A 119 17.79 18.27 -8.44
C ASN A 119 16.99 18.36 -7.14
N GLN A 120 15.85 17.67 -7.05
CA GLN A 120 15.04 17.69 -5.85
C GLN A 120 15.70 16.88 -4.72
N TYR A 121 16.36 15.77 -5.03
CA TYR A 121 17.16 15.03 -4.06
C TYR A 121 18.27 15.92 -3.46
N GLU A 122 19.02 16.64 -4.28
CA GLU A 122 20.09 17.54 -3.83
C GLU A 122 19.56 18.63 -2.87
N ILE A 123 18.37 19.18 -3.15
CA ILE A 123 17.71 20.14 -2.26
C ILE A 123 17.35 19.49 -0.92
N VAL A 124 16.67 18.34 -0.94
CA VAL A 124 16.29 17.63 0.28
C VAL A 124 17.52 17.25 1.10
N ASN A 125 18.54 16.71 0.46
CA ASN A 125 19.79 16.33 1.12
C ASN A 125 20.50 17.55 1.72
N HIS A 126 20.55 18.67 1.01
CA HIS A 126 21.10 19.93 1.54
C HIS A 126 20.34 20.39 2.79
N MET A 127 19.00 20.32 2.80
CA MET A 127 18.20 20.72 3.95
C MET A 127 18.46 19.83 5.17
N LEU A 128 18.68 18.52 4.97
CA LEU A 128 19.02 17.58 6.05
C LEU A 128 20.39 17.84 6.70
N HIS A 129 21.24 18.65 6.06
CA HIS A 129 22.60 18.94 6.54
C HIS A 129 22.80 20.43 6.92
N ARG A 130 21.74 21.26 6.89
CA ARG A 130 21.83 22.66 7.30
C ARG A 130 22.06 22.79 8.80
N ASP A 131 22.96 23.69 9.20
CA ASP A 131 23.31 23.93 10.61
C ASP A 131 22.23 24.66 11.40
N ASP A 132 21.38 25.44 10.71
CA ASP A 132 20.30 26.20 11.33
C ASP A 132 19.00 25.38 11.50
N ILE A 133 18.99 24.09 11.19
CA ILE A 133 17.87 23.15 11.38
C ILE A 133 18.21 22.17 12.51
N ASP A 134 17.36 22.06 13.52
CA ASP A 134 17.56 21.15 14.66
C ASP A 134 16.60 19.95 14.69
N THR A 135 15.50 20.05 13.98
CA THR A 135 14.46 19.02 13.96
C THR A 135 13.95 18.78 12.54
N VAL A 136 13.86 17.53 12.13
CA VAL A 136 13.19 17.12 10.89
C VAL A 136 11.90 16.36 11.21
N TYR A 137 10.82 16.78 10.56
CA TYR A 137 9.54 16.13 10.53
C TYR A 137 9.39 15.40 9.20
N TRP A 138 9.44 14.09 9.24
CA TRP A 138 9.20 13.22 8.11
C TRP A 138 7.68 13.10 7.91
N ALA A 139 7.14 13.72 6.89
CA ALA A 139 5.70 13.89 6.64
C ALA A 139 5.25 13.30 5.29
N GLY A 140 5.81 12.14 4.91
CA GLY A 140 5.32 11.31 3.82
C GLY A 140 3.97 10.69 4.12
N ASP A 141 3.33 10.13 3.10
CA ASP A 141 2.02 9.48 3.23
C ASP A 141 2.04 8.43 4.36
N SER A 142 0.94 8.31 5.09
CA SER A 142 0.81 7.44 6.26
C SER A 142 0.65 5.97 5.85
N GLY A 143 1.73 5.36 5.40
CA GLY A 143 1.76 4.00 4.92
C GLY A 143 3.18 3.46 4.79
N LYS A 144 3.28 2.17 4.41
CA LYS A 144 4.56 1.50 4.20
C LYS A 144 5.38 2.18 3.10
N GLU A 145 4.73 2.62 2.03
CA GLU A 145 5.40 3.26 0.89
C GLU A 145 6.03 4.59 1.28
N GLY A 146 5.27 5.50 1.90
CA GLY A 146 5.80 6.78 2.40
C GLY A 146 6.95 6.58 3.38
N GLN A 147 6.83 5.59 4.30
CA GLN A 147 7.93 5.23 5.20
C GLN A 147 9.17 4.74 4.44
N THR A 148 8.99 3.98 3.36
CA THR A 148 10.11 3.45 2.54
C THR A 148 10.83 4.57 1.81
N ILE A 149 10.10 5.54 1.26
CA ILE A 149 10.67 6.72 0.60
C ILE A 149 11.57 7.49 1.58
N GLU A 150 11.06 7.76 2.78
CA GLU A 150 11.80 8.47 3.82
C GLU A 150 13.04 7.70 4.28
N GLU A 151 12.93 6.39 4.54
CA GLU A 151 14.06 5.55 4.94
C GLU A 151 15.14 5.47 3.84
N ASN A 152 14.76 5.41 2.59
CA ASN A 152 15.73 5.39 1.48
C ASN A 152 16.55 6.70 1.43
N ILE A 153 15.91 7.86 1.58
CA ILE A 153 16.60 9.15 1.64
C ILE A 153 17.52 9.22 2.85
N ARG A 154 16.99 8.84 4.01
CA ARG A 154 17.68 8.85 5.30
C ARG A 154 18.91 7.95 5.32
N ASN A 155 18.78 6.74 4.75
CA ASN A 155 19.87 5.76 4.69
C ASN A 155 20.92 6.10 3.63
N TYR A 156 20.54 6.74 2.53
CA TYR A 156 21.43 7.07 1.43
C TYR A 156 22.20 8.37 1.67
N GLY A 157 21.50 9.44 2.01
CA GLY A 157 22.09 10.78 2.19
C GLY A 157 22.56 11.06 3.62
N GLY A 158 22.02 10.33 4.58
CA GLY A 158 22.21 10.61 6.00
C GLY A 158 21.40 11.80 6.50
N VAL A 159 21.47 12.00 7.79
CA VAL A 159 20.90 13.16 8.50
C VAL A 159 22.01 13.71 9.37
N ARG A 160 22.12 15.04 9.48
CA ARG A 160 23.15 15.70 10.29
C ARG A 160 23.09 15.20 11.73
N GLU A 161 24.24 14.91 12.29
CA GLU A 161 24.37 14.46 13.68
C GLU A 161 23.77 15.48 14.66
N GLY A 162 23.00 14.97 15.62
CA GLY A 162 22.30 15.78 16.61
C GLY A 162 20.96 16.37 16.16
N MET A 163 20.52 16.14 14.92
CA MET A 163 19.18 16.52 14.46
C MET A 163 18.14 15.56 15.06
N THR A 164 17.05 16.11 15.59
CA THR A 164 15.93 15.33 16.09
C THR A 164 15.06 14.88 14.93
N GLU A 165 14.80 13.57 14.81
CA GLU A 165 13.99 12.97 13.75
C GLU A 165 12.62 12.53 14.26
N LEU A 166 11.56 13.11 13.72
CA LEU A 166 10.17 12.84 14.08
C LEU A 166 9.35 12.45 12.85
N ARG A 167 8.46 11.50 13.01
CA ARG A 167 7.51 11.03 11.98
C ARG A 167 6.13 11.62 12.23
N VAL A 168 5.62 12.35 11.26
CA VAL A 168 4.24 12.85 11.22
C VAL A 168 3.34 11.77 10.63
N TRP A 169 2.29 11.40 11.35
CA TRP A 169 1.33 10.40 10.89
C TRP A 169 -0.08 11.00 10.89
N ILE A 170 -0.61 11.23 9.68
CA ILE A 170 -1.92 11.85 9.47
C ILE A 170 -2.74 11.04 8.46
N ASP A 171 -4.03 10.95 8.70
CA ASP A 171 -4.97 10.20 7.86
C ASP A 171 -5.75 11.10 6.90
N SER A 172 -5.65 12.42 7.06
CA SER A 172 -6.23 13.41 6.17
C SER A 172 -5.38 14.68 6.14
N GLN A 173 -5.62 15.56 5.15
CA GLN A 173 -4.87 16.81 4.98
C GLN A 173 -5.66 18.04 5.45
N THR A 174 -6.57 17.85 6.40
CA THR A 174 -7.27 19.00 7.02
C THR A 174 -6.32 19.77 7.92
N ASP A 175 -6.58 21.07 8.11
CA ASP A 175 -5.71 21.96 8.88
C ASP A 175 -5.49 21.48 10.31
N ASP A 176 -6.56 20.99 10.96
CA ASP A 176 -6.50 20.49 12.32
C ASP A 176 -5.70 19.17 12.41
N GLU A 177 -5.83 18.31 11.41
CA GLU A 177 -5.10 17.06 11.36
C GLU A 177 -3.61 17.27 11.10
N ILE A 178 -3.24 18.21 10.23
CA ILE A 178 -1.84 18.61 10.00
C ILE A 178 -1.22 19.15 11.30
N LYS A 179 -1.91 20.06 11.99
CA LYS A 179 -1.45 20.60 13.28
C LYS A 179 -1.31 19.50 14.34
N ARG A 180 -2.30 18.60 14.41
CA ARG A 180 -2.27 17.46 15.32
C ARG A 180 -1.08 16.55 15.02
N GLY A 181 -0.89 16.19 13.74
CA GLY A 181 0.17 15.29 13.31
C GLY A 181 1.57 15.81 13.66
N VAL A 182 1.83 17.10 13.49
CA VAL A 182 3.12 17.72 13.88
C VAL A 182 3.27 17.75 15.39
N ARG A 183 2.22 18.12 16.14
CA ARG A 183 2.25 18.14 17.61
C ARG A 183 2.46 16.77 18.24
N GLU A 184 1.89 15.73 17.67
CA GLU A 184 1.91 14.36 18.16
C GLU A 184 2.91 13.47 17.43
N ALA A 185 3.80 14.07 16.64
CA ALA A 185 4.83 13.35 15.89
C ALA A 185 5.70 12.53 16.85
N LYS A 186 5.96 11.28 16.46
CA LYS A 186 6.73 10.32 17.24
C LYS A 186 8.14 10.19 16.68
N SER A 187 9.08 9.77 17.53
CA SER A 187 10.43 9.45 17.05
C SER A 187 10.37 8.47 15.87
N MET A 188 11.24 8.68 14.90
CA MET A 188 11.39 7.80 13.73
C MET A 188 11.65 6.35 14.12
N ASP A 189 12.29 6.11 15.27
CA ASP A 189 12.51 4.77 15.83
C ASP A 189 11.23 3.98 16.09
N SER A 190 10.11 4.67 16.37
CA SER A 190 8.80 4.03 16.55
C SER A 190 8.31 3.33 15.27
N TYR A 191 8.83 3.73 14.12
CA TYR A 191 8.45 3.21 12.80
C TYR A 191 9.53 2.30 12.17
N LYS A 192 10.59 1.99 12.90
CA LYS A 192 11.73 1.18 12.44
C LYS A 192 11.32 -0.15 11.81
N ASN A 193 10.36 -0.85 12.39
CA ASN A 193 9.90 -2.14 11.85
C ASN A 193 9.08 -1.96 10.58
N LEU A 194 8.31 -0.90 10.47
CA LEU A 194 7.58 -0.55 9.26
C LEU A 194 8.56 -0.22 8.12
N GLY A 195 9.58 0.61 8.40
CA GLY A 195 10.64 0.93 7.45
C GLY A 195 11.39 -0.31 6.96
N LYS A 196 11.82 -1.16 7.89
CA LYS A 196 12.46 -2.45 7.54
C LYS A 196 11.57 -3.32 6.65
N SER A 197 10.28 -3.42 6.96
CA SER A 197 9.32 -4.17 6.16
C SER A 197 9.19 -3.62 4.73
N GLY A 198 9.25 -2.28 4.57
CA GLY A 198 9.23 -1.63 3.26
C GLY A 198 10.51 -1.90 2.45
N ILE A 199 11.67 -1.73 3.07
CA ILE A 199 12.97 -2.01 2.44
C ILE A 199 13.08 -3.48 2.04
N MET A 200 12.70 -4.43 2.92
CA MET A 200 12.72 -5.85 2.60
C MET A 200 11.83 -6.20 1.42
N ARG A 201 10.64 -5.60 1.35
CA ARG A 201 9.75 -5.75 0.20
C ARG A 201 10.38 -5.23 -1.10
N SER A 202 11.05 -4.07 -1.03
CA SER A 202 11.74 -3.51 -2.20
C SER A 202 12.87 -4.43 -2.67
N ILE A 203 13.63 -5.02 -1.74
CA ILE A 203 14.69 -6.00 -2.05
C ILE A 203 14.10 -7.27 -2.68
N GLU A 204 13.00 -7.78 -2.15
CA GLU A 204 12.30 -8.93 -2.72
C GLU A 204 11.83 -8.65 -4.15
N ASP A 205 11.13 -7.53 -4.36
CA ASP A 205 10.62 -7.13 -5.67
C ASP A 205 11.77 -6.91 -6.67
N TYR A 206 12.88 -6.31 -6.24
CA TYR A 206 14.08 -6.14 -7.04
C TYR A 206 14.73 -7.50 -7.41
N ALA A 207 15.00 -8.35 -6.41
CA ALA A 207 15.64 -9.64 -6.62
C ALA A 207 14.81 -10.53 -7.56
N MET A 208 13.51 -10.60 -7.36
CA MET A 208 12.62 -11.34 -8.26
C MET A 208 12.54 -10.70 -9.64
N GLY A 209 12.30 -9.40 -9.70
CA GLY A 209 12.15 -8.67 -10.95
C GLY A 209 13.38 -8.78 -11.85
N ILE A 210 14.57 -8.48 -11.33
CA ILE A 210 15.81 -8.54 -12.08
C ILE A 210 16.12 -9.97 -12.58
N ASN A 211 16.09 -10.94 -11.70
CA ASN A 211 16.51 -12.30 -12.04
C ASN A 211 15.55 -12.98 -13.01
N PHE A 212 14.27 -12.97 -12.72
CA PHE A 212 13.28 -13.64 -13.57
C PHE A 212 13.05 -12.90 -14.89
N SER A 213 13.06 -11.56 -14.91
CA SER A 213 12.95 -10.83 -16.17
C SER A 213 14.14 -11.11 -17.09
N ARG A 214 15.36 -11.14 -16.56
CA ARG A 214 16.56 -11.48 -17.35
C ARG A 214 16.52 -12.92 -17.82
N ALA A 215 16.22 -13.89 -16.94
CA ALA A 215 16.14 -15.30 -17.29
C ALA A 215 15.10 -15.56 -18.39
N MET A 216 13.89 -15.03 -18.23
CA MET A 216 12.83 -15.19 -19.21
C MET A 216 13.15 -14.52 -20.55
N SER A 217 13.73 -13.31 -20.51
CA SER A 217 14.12 -12.59 -21.71
C SER A 217 15.23 -13.30 -22.48
N VAL A 218 16.24 -13.83 -21.78
CA VAL A 218 17.33 -14.59 -22.41
C VAL A 218 16.82 -15.88 -23.03
N LYS A 219 15.93 -16.60 -22.32
CA LYS A 219 15.44 -17.91 -22.76
C LYS A 219 14.36 -17.84 -23.84
N TYR A 220 13.42 -16.92 -23.70
CA TYR A 220 12.18 -16.87 -24.50
C TYR A 220 11.99 -15.53 -25.25
N GLY A 221 12.82 -14.51 -24.97
CA GLY A 221 12.60 -13.18 -25.48
C GLY A 221 12.56 -13.11 -27.01
N LYS A 222 13.48 -13.81 -27.72
CA LYS A 222 13.48 -13.85 -29.18
C LYS A 222 12.20 -14.50 -29.71
N LEU A 223 11.86 -15.68 -29.21
CA LEU A 223 10.66 -16.43 -29.64
C LEU A 223 9.38 -15.60 -29.47
N LEU A 224 9.25 -14.93 -28.33
CA LEU A 224 8.07 -14.11 -28.05
C LEU A 224 8.00 -12.86 -28.92
N ASN A 225 9.12 -12.17 -29.09
CA ASN A 225 9.17 -10.98 -29.96
C ASN A 225 8.90 -11.31 -31.42
N ASP A 226 9.41 -12.44 -31.93
CA ASP A 226 9.13 -12.91 -33.28
C ASP A 226 7.64 -13.25 -33.45
N ALA A 227 7.00 -13.85 -32.45
CA ALA A 227 5.58 -14.20 -32.48
C ALA A 227 4.65 -12.96 -32.41
N VAL A 228 5.03 -11.92 -31.66
CA VAL A 228 4.24 -10.68 -31.52
C VAL A 228 4.42 -9.73 -32.71
N GLY A 229 5.55 -9.79 -33.43
CA GLY A 229 5.76 -9.06 -34.68
C GLY A 229 5.95 -7.57 -34.54
N GLY A 230 6.47 -7.07 -33.42
CA GLY A 230 6.55 -5.62 -33.11
C GLY A 230 7.76 -4.85 -33.66
N GLY A 231 8.68 -5.48 -34.38
CA GLY A 231 9.88 -4.84 -34.98
C GLY A 231 10.96 -4.35 -34.00
N LYS A 232 10.62 -4.07 -32.75
CA LYS A 232 11.52 -3.67 -31.68
C LYS A 232 11.53 -4.75 -30.58
N TYR A 233 12.71 -5.17 -30.18
CA TYR A 233 12.85 -6.13 -29.08
C TYR A 233 12.33 -5.53 -27.77
N VAL A 234 11.40 -6.24 -27.11
CA VAL A 234 10.85 -5.87 -25.80
C VAL A 234 11.21 -6.98 -24.81
N PRO A 235 11.91 -6.66 -23.71
CA PRO A 235 12.20 -7.62 -22.66
C PRO A 235 10.93 -8.18 -22.01
N ILE A 236 10.99 -9.43 -21.57
CA ILE A 236 9.90 -10.03 -20.78
C ILE A 236 10.03 -9.51 -19.34
N ALA A 237 9.10 -8.66 -18.94
CA ALA A 237 9.04 -8.18 -17.57
C ALA A 237 8.34 -9.20 -16.66
N VAL A 238 9.00 -9.56 -15.56
CA VAL A 238 8.45 -10.41 -14.52
C VAL A 238 8.40 -9.60 -13.23
N GLY A 239 7.24 -9.58 -12.59
CA GLY A 239 7.05 -8.90 -11.32
C GLY A 239 6.07 -9.67 -10.45
N ARG A 240 6.23 -9.59 -9.15
CA ARG A 240 5.47 -10.35 -8.17
C ARG A 240 3.95 -10.22 -8.35
N VAL A 241 3.44 -9.02 -8.51
CA VAL A 241 2.01 -8.77 -8.68
C VAL A 241 1.58 -9.00 -10.14
N MET A 242 2.28 -8.41 -11.09
CA MET A 242 1.92 -8.43 -12.51
C MET A 242 1.87 -9.86 -13.07
N THR A 243 2.82 -10.70 -12.73
CA THR A 243 2.88 -12.09 -13.21
C THR A 243 1.74 -12.94 -12.63
N CYS A 244 1.43 -12.75 -11.34
CA CYS A 244 0.28 -13.42 -10.71
C CYS A 244 -1.04 -13.03 -11.35
N VAL A 245 -1.26 -11.74 -11.57
CA VAL A 245 -2.48 -11.23 -12.22
C VAL A 245 -2.60 -11.76 -13.65
N LEU A 246 -1.51 -11.74 -14.42
CA LEU A 246 -1.49 -12.35 -15.76
C LEU A 246 -1.83 -13.83 -15.70
N GLY A 247 -1.28 -14.56 -14.74
CA GLY A 247 -1.60 -15.97 -14.52
C GLY A 247 -3.08 -16.21 -14.26
N MET A 248 -3.71 -15.39 -13.42
CA MET A 248 -5.15 -15.46 -13.14
C MET A 248 -5.98 -15.21 -14.40
N VAL A 249 -5.62 -14.21 -15.21
CA VAL A 249 -6.30 -13.91 -16.48
C VAL A 249 -6.16 -15.08 -17.46
N VAL A 250 -4.96 -15.63 -17.61
CA VAL A 250 -4.71 -16.77 -18.50
C VAL A 250 -5.47 -18.04 -18.05
N ILE A 251 -5.52 -18.32 -16.74
CA ILE A 251 -6.30 -19.44 -16.21
C ILE A 251 -7.78 -19.24 -16.55
N ARG A 252 -8.31 -18.04 -16.31
CA ARG A 252 -9.71 -17.72 -16.60
C ARG A 252 -10.04 -17.84 -18.09
N GLU A 253 -9.16 -17.37 -18.98
CA GLU A 253 -9.29 -17.55 -20.42
C GLU A 253 -9.33 -19.03 -20.83
N ARG A 254 -8.47 -19.84 -20.22
CA ARG A 254 -8.46 -21.30 -20.47
C ARG A 254 -9.76 -21.95 -19.99
N GLU A 255 -10.27 -21.59 -18.82
CA GLU A 255 -11.57 -22.06 -18.33
C GLU A 255 -12.70 -21.72 -19.29
N ILE A 256 -12.72 -20.48 -19.82
CA ILE A 256 -13.73 -20.06 -20.80
C ILE A 256 -13.62 -20.84 -22.10
N ARG A 257 -12.41 -21.01 -22.64
CA ARG A 257 -12.17 -21.75 -23.88
C ARG A 257 -12.47 -23.24 -23.78
N ASN A 258 -12.22 -23.80 -22.60
CA ASN A 258 -12.45 -25.22 -22.32
C ASN A 258 -13.81 -25.49 -21.67
N PHE A 259 -14.65 -24.45 -21.57
CA PHE A 259 -15.97 -24.59 -20.98
C PHE A 259 -16.83 -25.58 -21.79
N VAL A 260 -17.30 -26.61 -21.11
CA VAL A 260 -18.23 -27.59 -21.65
C VAL A 260 -19.57 -27.37 -20.98
N GLU A 261 -20.57 -27.00 -21.76
CA GLU A 261 -21.93 -26.87 -21.27
C GLU A 261 -22.43 -28.21 -20.73
N THR A 262 -22.78 -28.21 -19.45
CA THR A 262 -23.25 -29.41 -18.75
C THR A 262 -24.72 -29.20 -18.37
N PRO A 263 -25.67 -29.76 -19.12
CA PRO A 263 -27.07 -29.69 -18.75
C PRO A 263 -27.33 -30.49 -17.46
N PHE A 264 -28.22 -29.96 -16.62
CA PHE A 264 -28.76 -30.68 -15.47
C PHE A 264 -30.23 -30.35 -15.30
N TYR A 265 -30.97 -31.27 -14.71
CA TYR A 265 -32.41 -31.23 -14.65
C TYR A 265 -32.86 -31.06 -13.19
N ARG A 266 -33.60 -29.99 -12.91
CA ARG A 266 -34.18 -29.73 -11.60
C ARG A 266 -35.66 -30.06 -11.60
N VAL A 267 -36.12 -30.65 -10.50
CA VAL A 267 -37.55 -30.91 -10.29
C VAL A 267 -38.13 -29.82 -9.44
N VAL A 268 -39.14 -29.14 -9.93
CA VAL A 268 -39.88 -28.06 -9.26
C VAL A 268 -41.34 -28.46 -9.17
N GLY A 269 -41.85 -28.55 -7.94
CA GLY A 269 -43.26 -28.79 -7.69
C GLY A 269 -44.05 -27.49 -7.52
N SER A 270 -45.23 -27.43 -8.13
CA SER A 270 -46.22 -26.39 -7.86
C SER A 270 -47.33 -26.97 -7.00
N PHE A 271 -47.50 -26.42 -5.81
CA PHE A 271 -48.47 -26.93 -4.82
C PHE A 271 -49.62 -25.96 -4.66
N THR A 272 -50.82 -26.52 -4.84
CA THR A 272 -52.12 -25.87 -4.58
C THR A 272 -52.37 -24.54 -5.29
N ASP A 273 -53.58 -24.02 -5.19
CA ASP A 273 -54.01 -22.71 -5.72
C ASP A 273 -53.20 -21.52 -5.17
N ALA A 274 -52.32 -21.75 -4.21
CA ALA A 274 -51.50 -20.72 -3.57
C ALA A 274 -50.20 -20.41 -4.29
N ALA A 275 -49.94 -20.98 -5.48
CA ALA A 275 -48.73 -20.74 -6.28
C ALA A 275 -47.42 -20.93 -5.48
N ILE A 276 -47.35 -21.90 -4.58
CA ILE A 276 -46.15 -22.26 -3.86
C ILE A 276 -45.25 -23.07 -4.81
N LEU A 277 -44.13 -22.52 -5.19
CA LEU A 277 -43.10 -23.21 -5.94
C LEU A 277 -42.05 -23.77 -4.97
N ALA A 278 -41.85 -25.09 -4.97
CA ALA A 278 -40.83 -25.74 -4.15
C ALA A 278 -39.86 -26.50 -5.05
N GLU A 279 -38.58 -26.24 -4.90
CA GLU A 279 -37.51 -26.96 -5.58
C GLU A 279 -37.14 -28.20 -4.77
N TRP A 280 -37.14 -29.36 -5.43
CA TRP A 280 -36.71 -30.60 -4.81
C TRP A 280 -35.21 -30.57 -4.54
N LYS A 281 -34.82 -31.05 -3.36
CA LYS A 281 -33.42 -31.27 -2.96
C LYS A 281 -33.27 -32.61 -2.27
N SER A 282 -32.16 -33.30 -2.55
CA SER A 282 -31.79 -34.46 -1.79
C SER A 282 -31.35 -34.04 -0.38
N VAL A 283 -31.87 -34.71 0.64
CA VAL A 283 -31.55 -34.48 2.04
C VAL A 283 -30.96 -35.76 2.65
N GLU A 284 -30.19 -35.60 3.73
CA GLU A 284 -29.61 -36.73 4.45
C GLU A 284 -30.69 -37.76 4.83
N GLY A 285 -30.38 -39.04 4.57
CA GLY A 285 -31.33 -40.14 4.76
C GLY A 285 -32.35 -40.34 3.64
N SER A 286 -32.37 -39.49 2.59
CA SER A 286 -33.23 -39.71 1.44
C SER A 286 -32.61 -40.67 0.41
N LYS A 287 -33.43 -41.30 -0.45
CA LYS A 287 -33.05 -42.23 -1.53
C LYS A 287 -31.93 -41.68 -2.43
N TYR A 288 -31.93 -40.36 -2.67
CA TYR A 288 -30.99 -39.73 -3.61
C TYR A 288 -29.86 -38.97 -2.92
N PHE A 289 -29.70 -39.12 -1.62
CA PHE A 289 -28.60 -38.47 -0.90
C PHE A 289 -27.25 -39.02 -1.37
N GLU A 290 -26.32 -38.14 -1.78
CA GLU A 290 -25.02 -38.47 -2.36
C GLU A 290 -25.09 -39.42 -3.59
N SER A 291 -26.22 -39.46 -4.27
CA SER A 291 -26.41 -40.33 -5.43
C SER A 291 -25.52 -39.88 -6.60
N PRO A 292 -24.87 -40.83 -7.33
CA PRO A 292 -24.11 -40.52 -8.55
C PRO A 292 -24.96 -40.00 -9.70
N LEU A 293 -26.30 -40.14 -9.61
CA LEU A 293 -27.27 -39.59 -10.58
C LEU A 293 -27.38 -38.07 -10.50
N LEU A 294 -27.00 -37.49 -9.37
CA LEU A 294 -27.07 -36.05 -9.16
C LEU A 294 -25.77 -35.33 -9.59
N TYR A 295 -25.94 -34.14 -10.17
CA TYR A 295 -24.86 -33.20 -10.40
C TYR A 295 -24.55 -32.41 -9.13
N LYS A 296 -25.59 -32.00 -8.40
CA LYS A 296 -25.58 -31.34 -7.08
C LYS A 296 -26.82 -31.82 -6.33
N GLU A 297 -27.02 -31.30 -5.11
CA GLU A 297 -28.15 -31.67 -4.23
C GLU A 297 -29.53 -31.57 -4.89
N ASN A 298 -29.71 -30.77 -5.94
CA ASN A 298 -30.98 -30.44 -6.57
C ASN A 298 -31.03 -30.64 -8.06
N GLY A 299 -30.05 -31.30 -8.69
CA GLY A 299 -30.01 -31.44 -10.13
C GLY A 299 -29.59 -32.79 -10.61
N PHE A 300 -30.40 -33.47 -11.41
CA PHE A 300 -30.08 -34.73 -12.05
C PHE A 300 -29.18 -34.52 -13.28
N LYS A 301 -28.29 -35.47 -13.53
CA LYS A 301 -27.42 -35.44 -14.70
C LYS A 301 -28.19 -35.82 -15.99
N LYS A 302 -29.28 -36.58 -15.87
CA LYS A 302 -30.10 -37.00 -16.97
C LYS A 302 -31.56 -36.66 -16.72
N GLU A 303 -32.28 -36.31 -17.79
CA GLU A 303 -33.70 -36.01 -17.77
C GLU A 303 -34.55 -37.21 -17.34
N GLU A 304 -34.17 -38.42 -17.77
CA GLU A 304 -34.84 -39.65 -17.42
C GLU A 304 -34.89 -39.91 -15.91
N ASP A 305 -33.80 -39.61 -15.20
CA ASP A 305 -33.71 -39.77 -13.74
C ASP A 305 -34.60 -38.72 -13.02
N ALA A 306 -34.66 -37.48 -13.54
CA ALA A 306 -35.56 -36.44 -13.04
C ALA A 306 -37.04 -36.85 -13.27
N ASN A 307 -37.36 -37.34 -14.42
CA ASN A 307 -38.72 -37.85 -14.77
C ASN A 307 -39.13 -39.08 -13.92
N THR A 308 -38.17 -39.89 -13.51
CA THR A 308 -38.42 -41.00 -12.59
C THR A 308 -38.82 -40.49 -11.21
N LEU A 309 -38.10 -39.48 -10.71
CA LEU A 309 -38.46 -38.83 -9.45
C LEU A 309 -39.85 -38.18 -9.53
N ILE A 310 -40.18 -37.50 -10.65
CA ILE A 310 -41.48 -36.85 -10.83
C ILE A 310 -42.60 -37.90 -10.66
N ARG A 311 -42.51 -39.05 -11.32
CA ARG A 311 -43.49 -40.14 -11.21
C ARG A 311 -43.60 -40.69 -9.81
N GLU A 312 -42.49 -40.80 -9.09
CA GLU A 312 -42.52 -41.19 -7.66
C GLU A 312 -43.25 -40.18 -6.77
N LEU A 313 -43.09 -38.86 -7.06
CA LEU A 313 -43.65 -37.80 -6.28
C LEU A 313 -45.16 -37.53 -6.61
N GLU A 314 -45.60 -37.80 -7.83
CA GLU A 314 -47.00 -37.62 -8.25
C GLU A 314 -48.00 -38.50 -7.45
N GLU A 315 -47.53 -39.62 -6.94
CA GLU A 315 -48.35 -40.54 -6.12
C GLU A 315 -48.34 -40.16 -4.60
N GLU A 316 -47.50 -39.21 -4.22
CA GLU A 316 -47.27 -38.85 -2.82
C GLU A 316 -47.97 -37.51 -2.44
N THR A 317 -48.33 -37.39 -1.21
CA THR A 317 -48.90 -36.12 -0.66
C THR A 317 -47.81 -35.28 0.00
N ALA A 318 -47.63 -34.07 -0.48
CA ALA A 318 -46.69 -33.13 0.15
C ALA A 318 -47.17 -32.63 1.51
N VAL A 319 -46.30 -32.69 2.50
CA VAL A 319 -46.57 -32.27 3.87
C VAL A 319 -45.57 -31.23 4.33
N VAL A 320 -46.08 -30.10 4.88
CA VAL A 320 -45.25 -29.07 5.49
C VAL A 320 -44.70 -29.59 6.81
N LYS A 321 -43.41 -29.87 6.89
CA LYS A 321 -42.77 -30.37 8.13
C LYS A 321 -42.42 -29.24 9.11
N SER A 322 -41.99 -28.10 8.62
CA SER A 322 -41.63 -26.96 9.48
C SER A 322 -41.79 -25.64 8.71
N ILE A 323 -42.12 -24.63 9.46
CA ILE A 323 -42.12 -23.22 8.99
C ILE A 323 -41.22 -22.46 9.94
N GLU A 324 -40.13 -21.94 9.42
CA GLU A 324 -39.20 -21.11 10.19
C GLU A 324 -39.25 -19.66 9.70
N GLN A 325 -39.44 -18.76 10.63
CA GLN A 325 -39.38 -17.33 10.35
C GLN A 325 -38.05 -16.79 10.86
N ASN A 326 -37.17 -16.42 9.94
CA ASN A 326 -35.86 -15.85 10.26
C ASN A 326 -35.84 -14.35 10.01
N VAL A 327 -35.51 -13.56 11.02
CA VAL A 327 -35.30 -12.12 10.90
C VAL A 327 -33.84 -11.88 10.57
N GLN A 328 -33.57 -11.54 9.32
CA GLN A 328 -32.23 -11.12 8.89
C GLN A 328 -32.03 -9.63 9.13
N ARG A 329 -31.17 -9.27 10.06
CA ARG A 329 -30.73 -7.88 10.25
C ARG A 329 -29.58 -7.58 9.31
N LYS A 330 -29.86 -6.86 8.23
CA LYS A 330 -28.83 -6.42 7.27
C LYS A 330 -28.23 -5.12 7.78
N LYS A 331 -26.95 -5.15 8.14
CA LYS A 331 -26.19 -3.94 8.50
C LYS A 331 -25.96 -3.07 7.25
N ALA A 332 -25.77 -1.77 7.48
CA ALA A 332 -25.29 -0.88 6.42
C ALA A 332 -23.95 -1.39 5.84
N PRO A 333 -23.71 -1.22 4.54
CA PRO A 333 -22.41 -1.58 3.97
C PRO A 333 -21.29 -0.77 4.61
N LEU A 334 -20.09 -1.33 4.62
CA LEU A 334 -18.89 -0.60 5.01
C LEU A 334 -18.56 0.45 3.94
N LEU A 335 -17.71 1.42 4.28
CA LEU A 335 -17.19 2.38 3.31
C LEU A 335 -16.32 1.66 2.27
N PHE A 336 -16.13 2.28 1.12
CA PHE A 336 -15.26 1.75 0.08
C PHE A 336 -13.80 1.79 0.48
N ASN A 337 -13.09 0.69 0.26
CA ASN A 337 -11.66 0.72 0.01
C ASN A 337 -11.40 0.99 -1.48
N LEU A 338 -10.13 1.15 -1.88
CA LEU A 338 -9.80 1.47 -3.26
C LEU A 338 -10.29 0.41 -4.25
N ALA A 339 -10.07 -0.87 -3.96
CA ALA A 339 -10.41 -1.96 -4.87
C ALA A 339 -11.92 -2.07 -5.12
N GLU A 340 -12.71 -1.93 -4.06
CA GLU A 340 -14.18 -1.93 -4.17
C GLU A 340 -14.71 -0.69 -4.90
N LEU A 341 -14.10 0.49 -4.63
CA LEU A 341 -14.44 1.71 -5.37
C LEU A 341 -14.16 1.54 -6.86
N GLN A 342 -13.00 1.00 -7.22
CA GLN A 342 -12.64 0.72 -8.62
C GLN A 342 -13.60 -0.28 -9.27
N ALA A 343 -13.99 -1.34 -8.56
CA ALA A 343 -14.94 -2.33 -9.06
C ALA A 343 -16.33 -1.72 -9.29
N GLU A 344 -16.81 -0.89 -8.35
CA GLU A 344 -18.12 -0.25 -8.48
C GLU A 344 -18.12 0.83 -9.56
N CYS A 345 -17.07 1.64 -9.67
CA CYS A 345 -16.90 2.61 -10.75
C CYS A 345 -16.83 1.94 -12.13
N ALA A 346 -16.11 0.83 -12.26
CA ALA A 346 -16.06 0.07 -13.50
C ALA A 346 -17.45 -0.48 -13.89
N LYS A 347 -18.22 -0.93 -12.90
CA LYS A 347 -19.58 -1.44 -13.11
C LYS A 347 -20.55 -0.34 -13.51
N GLN A 348 -20.56 0.81 -12.81
CA GLN A 348 -21.55 1.88 -13.01
C GLN A 348 -21.17 2.83 -14.13
N PHE A 349 -19.91 3.26 -14.18
CA PHE A 349 -19.44 4.32 -15.08
C PHE A 349 -18.61 3.79 -16.26
N LYS A 350 -18.25 2.50 -16.26
CA LYS A 350 -17.43 1.87 -17.32
C LYS A 350 -16.03 2.48 -17.46
N ILE A 351 -15.52 3.09 -16.39
CA ILE A 351 -14.17 3.65 -16.33
C ILE A 351 -13.16 2.62 -15.80
N SER A 352 -11.90 2.78 -16.20
CA SER A 352 -10.84 1.87 -15.78
C SER A 352 -10.46 2.06 -14.30
N PRO A 353 -9.85 1.05 -13.65
CA PRO A 353 -9.30 1.21 -12.30
C PRO A 353 -8.29 2.36 -12.18
N ASP A 354 -7.45 2.57 -13.20
CA ASP A 354 -6.49 3.68 -13.24
C ASP A 354 -7.18 5.04 -13.29
N GLU A 355 -8.21 5.18 -14.09
CA GLU A 355 -8.99 6.41 -14.17
C GLU A 355 -9.74 6.70 -12.87
N THR A 356 -10.32 5.66 -12.26
CA THR A 356 -10.92 5.76 -10.92
C THR A 356 -9.91 6.25 -9.89
N LEU A 357 -8.69 5.71 -9.91
CA LEU A 357 -7.63 6.13 -8.98
C LEU A 357 -7.22 7.59 -9.19
N LYS A 358 -7.10 8.03 -10.46
CA LYS A 358 -6.77 9.43 -10.78
C LYS A 358 -7.84 10.39 -10.25
N VAL A 359 -9.12 10.07 -10.48
CA VAL A 359 -10.23 10.87 -9.94
C VAL A 359 -10.24 10.88 -8.43
N ALA A 360 -10.07 9.72 -7.79
CA ALA A 360 -10.02 9.62 -6.33
C ALA A 360 -8.83 10.41 -5.73
N GLN A 361 -7.67 10.40 -6.41
CA GLN A 361 -6.50 11.18 -6.02
C GLN A 361 -6.76 12.70 -6.15
N ASP A 362 -7.38 13.15 -7.24
CA ASP A 362 -7.77 14.57 -7.42
C ASP A 362 -8.77 15.02 -6.34
N LEU A 363 -9.77 14.18 -6.04
CA LEU A 363 -10.71 14.47 -4.95
C LEU A 363 -10.03 14.54 -3.58
N TYR A 364 -9.04 13.69 -3.32
CA TYR A 364 -8.25 13.73 -2.10
C TYR A 364 -7.43 15.02 -2.00
N GLU A 365 -6.76 15.42 -3.07
CA GLU A 365 -5.98 16.67 -3.12
C GLU A 365 -6.87 17.91 -2.95
N ARG A 366 -8.14 17.84 -3.39
CA ARG A 366 -9.19 18.85 -3.13
C ARG A 366 -9.84 18.72 -1.75
N LYS A 367 -9.40 17.77 -0.91
CA LYS A 367 -9.92 17.53 0.46
C LYS A 367 -11.38 17.06 0.52
N LEU A 368 -11.88 16.50 -0.57
CA LEU A 368 -13.25 15.98 -0.68
C LEU A 368 -13.38 14.52 -0.22
N THR A 369 -12.27 13.78 -0.24
CA THR A 369 -12.19 12.39 0.23
C THR A 369 -11.01 12.20 1.17
N THR A 370 -10.98 11.06 1.89
CA THR A 370 -9.80 10.58 2.63
C THR A 370 -8.78 9.97 1.67
N TYR A 371 -7.60 9.60 2.17
CA TYR A 371 -6.53 9.00 1.36
C TYR A 371 -7.00 7.78 0.58
N PRO A 372 -6.92 7.77 -0.76
CA PRO A 372 -7.58 6.76 -1.58
C PRO A 372 -6.91 5.38 -1.51
N ARG A 373 -5.59 5.31 -1.28
CA ARG A 373 -4.86 4.03 -1.19
C ARG A 373 -4.90 3.47 0.22
N THR A 374 -6.10 3.15 0.68
CA THR A 374 -6.34 2.60 2.02
C THR A 374 -7.11 1.29 1.93
N ASP A 375 -6.78 0.35 2.80
CA ASP A 375 -7.58 -0.86 3.03
C ASP A 375 -8.63 -0.64 4.11
N ALA A 376 -8.58 0.49 4.82
CA ALA A 376 -9.53 0.83 5.88
C ALA A 376 -10.92 1.14 5.29
N ARG A 377 -11.93 0.53 5.86
CA ARG A 377 -13.35 0.69 5.50
C ARG A 377 -14.15 1.41 6.57
N VAL A 378 -13.45 2.10 7.46
CA VAL A 378 -14.01 2.88 8.57
C VAL A 378 -13.32 4.24 8.62
N LEU A 379 -14.03 5.24 9.11
CA LEU A 379 -13.45 6.56 9.35
C LEU A 379 -12.76 6.59 10.73
N THR A 380 -11.66 7.32 10.84
CA THR A 380 -11.12 7.67 12.15
C THR A 380 -12.10 8.58 12.90
N THR A 381 -12.00 8.61 14.23
CA THR A 381 -12.91 9.42 15.06
C THR A 381 -12.82 10.92 14.70
N ALA A 382 -11.62 11.40 14.32
CA ALA A 382 -11.42 12.79 13.93
C ALA A 382 -12.19 13.12 12.64
N VAL A 383 -11.99 12.31 11.59
CA VAL A 383 -12.67 12.47 10.29
C VAL A 383 -14.19 12.29 10.43
N ALA A 384 -14.65 11.32 11.24
CA ALA A 384 -16.07 11.10 11.47
C ALA A 384 -16.76 12.30 12.14
N LYS A 385 -16.10 12.95 13.12
CA LYS A 385 -16.63 14.16 13.78
C LYS A 385 -16.70 15.35 12.81
N GLU A 386 -15.71 15.51 11.94
CA GLU A 386 -15.70 16.59 10.94
C GLU A 386 -16.80 16.39 9.90
N LYS A 387 -16.93 15.18 9.35
CA LYS A 387 -17.93 14.87 8.31
C LYS A 387 -19.35 14.79 8.84
N GLY A 388 -19.54 14.42 10.10
CA GLY A 388 -20.85 14.47 10.76
C GLY A 388 -21.53 15.83 10.74
N LYS A 389 -20.75 16.92 10.67
CA LYS A 389 -21.28 18.29 10.52
C LYS A 389 -21.80 18.58 9.11
N ASN A 390 -21.37 17.82 8.10
CA ASN A 390 -21.71 18.02 6.69
C ASN A 390 -22.84 17.11 6.20
N ILE A 391 -23.27 16.16 7.01
CA ILE A 391 -24.31 15.16 6.67
C ILE A 391 -25.63 15.46 7.41
N GLY A 392 -25.63 16.37 8.37
CA GLY A 392 -26.80 16.81 9.16
C GLY A 392 -27.60 17.90 8.51
#